data_13161d9bd04744841553cbf437f57bf1
#
_entry.id   13161d9bd04744841553cbf437f57bf1
#
_cell.length_a   1.000
_cell.length_b   1.000
_cell.length_c   1.000
_cell.angle_alpha   90.00
_cell.angle_beta   90.00
_cell.angle_gamma   90.00
#
_symmetry.space_group_name_H-M   'P 1'
#
loop_
_entity.id
_entity.type
_entity.pdbx_description
1 polymer ?
#
loop_
_entity_poly.entity_id
_entity_poly.type
_entity_poly.pdbx_seq_one_letter_code
_entity_poly.pdbx_strand_id
1 'polypeptide(L)'
;MRLLASADLHGFWDVYDWLVGLVGRHKPDGVVLAGDLLGFPDGYDTVEDAQAADAQEAVARLSAVTCPVFYVMGNDDWVDLNPSVSNIQSVHGRRVSFGDFNVVGYQYTLPFMGGINEKPEHEMEQDLAELEALVDQKTVLVTHGPAHGACDKVTIGGHAGSISVRELVNRRRPRAHVHGHLHYWFGRDGLHFDVASAGKKRAMIIDLETMEHGVING
;
A
#
# COMPACT_ATOMS: atom_id res chain seq x y z
N MET A 1 17.34 -1.44 8.12
CA MET A 1 16.34 -2.32 7.44
C MET A 1 15.76 -1.58 6.25
N ARG A 2 15.72 -2.26 5.08
CA ARG A 2 15.27 -1.65 3.82
C ARG A 2 13.95 -2.27 3.34
N LEU A 3 12.97 -1.43 3.05
CA LEU A 3 11.71 -1.81 2.43
C LEU A 3 11.72 -1.45 0.94
N LEU A 4 11.24 -2.35 0.10
CA LEU A 4 10.81 -2.03 -1.26
C LEU A 4 9.30 -1.77 -1.22
N ALA A 5 8.87 -0.60 -1.68
CA ALA A 5 7.47 -0.18 -1.62
C ALA A 5 6.91 0.19 -3.00
N SER A 6 5.68 -0.24 -3.27
CA SER A 6 4.90 0.11 -4.45
C SER A 6 3.40 0.03 -4.15
N ALA A 7 2.58 0.60 -5.01
CA ALA A 7 1.11 0.56 -4.97
C ALA A 7 0.53 0.70 -6.37
N ASP A 8 -0.77 0.52 -6.53
CA ASP A 8 -1.51 0.76 -7.76
C ASP A 8 -0.93 -0.06 -8.94
N LEU A 9 -0.76 -1.36 -8.70
CA LEU A 9 -0.23 -2.30 -9.68
C LEU A 9 -1.28 -2.69 -10.72
N HIS A 10 -2.58 -2.66 -10.36
CA HIS A 10 -3.75 -2.87 -11.23
C HIS A 10 -3.64 -4.08 -12.17
N GLY A 11 -3.09 -5.21 -11.68
CA GLY A 11 -2.94 -6.43 -12.48
C GLY A 11 -1.96 -6.33 -13.66
N PHE A 12 -1.12 -5.31 -13.71
CA PHE A 12 -0.08 -5.19 -14.73
C PHE A 12 1.05 -6.19 -14.44
N TRP A 13 0.97 -7.37 -15.05
CA TRP A 13 1.88 -8.50 -14.76
C TRP A 13 3.34 -8.20 -15.06
N ASP A 14 3.62 -7.39 -16.03
CA ASP A 14 4.99 -6.95 -16.34
C ASP A 14 5.57 -6.02 -15.27
N VAL A 15 4.72 -5.31 -14.51
CA VAL A 15 5.10 -4.54 -13.33
C VAL A 15 5.37 -5.47 -12.14
N TYR A 16 4.53 -6.50 -11.94
CA TYR A 16 4.76 -7.53 -10.93
C TYR A 16 6.09 -8.26 -11.16
N ASP A 17 6.33 -8.73 -12.38
CA ASP A 17 7.58 -9.44 -12.74
C ASP A 17 8.80 -8.54 -12.54
N TRP A 18 8.68 -7.28 -12.90
CA TRP A 18 9.71 -6.28 -12.66
C TRP A 18 9.97 -6.06 -11.18
N LEU A 19 8.91 -5.95 -10.35
CA LEU A 19 8.99 -5.77 -8.90
C LEU A 19 9.67 -6.99 -8.23
N VAL A 20 9.28 -8.21 -8.59
CA VAL A 20 9.93 -9.45 -8.14
C VAL A 20 11.41 -9.46 -8.53
N GLY A 21 11.72 -9.04 -9.74
CA GLY A 21 13.11 -8.87 -10.19
C GLY A 21 13.90 -7.83 -9.38
N LEU A 22 13.25 -6.76 -8.90
CA LEU A 22 13.89 -5.79 -7.99
C LEU A 22 14.28 -6.42 -6.66
N VAL A 23 13.42 -7.28 -6.09
CA VAL A 23 13.74 -7.98 -4.84
C VAL A 23 15.03 -8.79 -5.00
N GLY A 24 15.18 -9.52 -6.11
CA GLY A 24 16.40 -10.28 -6.40
C GLY A 24 17.66 -9.42 -6.51
N ARG A 25 17.53 -8.24 -7.14
CA ARG A 25 18.65 -7.31 -7.36
C ARG A 25 19.05 -6.51 -6.13
N HIS A 26 18.06 -5.97 -5.42
CA HIS A 26 18.29 -5.03 -4.31
C HIS A 26 18.29 -5.69 -2.94
N LYS A 27 17.77 -6.91 -2.84
CA LYS A 27 17.69 -7.70 -1.60
C LYS A 27 17.15 -6.87 -0.42
N PRO A 28 15.93 -6.31 -0.54
CA PRO A 28 15.30 -5.63 0.58
C PRO A 28 14.99 -6.63 1.69
N ASP A 29 14.84 -6.15 2.91
CA ASP A 29 14.43 -6.97 4.06
C ASP A 29 12.93 -7.29 4.03
N GLY A 30 12.12 -6.50 3.30
CA GLY A 30 10.70 -6.72 3.09
C GLY A 30 10.14 -5.90 1.93
N VAL A 31 8.92 -6.26 1.51
CA VAL A 31 8.14 -5.55 0.48
C VAL A 31 6.86 -5.02 1.11
N VAL A 32 6.46 -3.80 0.74
CA VAL A 32 5.15 -3.21 1.05
C VAL A 32 4.39 -2.93 -0.21
N LEU A 33 3.15 -3.39 -0.28
CA LEU A 33 2.19 -3.13 -1.35
C LEU A 33 0.99 -2.36 -0.78
N ALA A 34 0.81 -1.10 -1.19
CA ALA A 34 -0.14 -0.20 -0.58
C ALA A 34 -1.45 -0.05 -1.38
N GLY A 35 -2.00 -1.17 -1.84
CA GLY A 35 -3.35 -1.25 -2.44
C GLY A 35 -3.40 -1.08 -3.95
N ASP A 36 -4.60 -1.29 -4.50
CA ASP A 36 -4.92 -1.34 -5.93
C ASP A 36 -4.00 -2.33 -6.68
N LEU A 37 -4.05 -3.57 -6.21
CA LEU A 37 -3.16 -4.63 -6.67
C LEU A 37 -3.74 -5.37 -7.87
N LEU A 38 -5.05 -5.52 -7.93
CA LEU A 38 -5.76 -6.35 -8.89
C LEU A 38 -6.21 -5.55 -10.12
N GLY A 39 -6.32 -6.23 -11.24
CA GLY A 39 -6.87 -5.68 -12.46
C GLY A 39 -8.32 -6.11 -12.72
N PHE A 40 -8.77 -5.85 -13.94
CA PHE A 40 -10.10 -6.22 -14.42
C PHE A 40 -9.95 -7.01 -15.73
N PRO A 41 -9.50 -8.28 -15.67
CA PRO A 41 -9.33 -9.08 -16.87
C PRO A 41 -10.67 -9.38 -17.54
N ASP A 42 -10.67 -9.42 -18.87
CA ASP A 42 -11.84 -9.75 -19.66
C ASP A 42 -12.21 -11.25 -19.55
N GLY A 43 -13.48 -11.57 -19.86
CA GLY A 43 -13.94 -12.96 -19.99
C GLY A 43 -14.56 -13.57 -18.75
N TYR A 44 -14.89 -12.75 -17.76
CA TYR A 44 -15.59 -13.14 -16.53
C TYR A 44 -16.99 -12.47 -16.46
N ASP A 45 -17.91 -13.12 -15.74
CA ASP A 45 -19.29 -12.62 -15.60
C ASP A 45 -19.40 -11.54 -14.52
N THR A 46 -18.53 -11.57 -13.51
CA THR A 46 -18.48 -10.60 -12.40
C THR A 46 -17.08 -10.04 -12.17
N VAL A 47 -17.01 -8.88 -11.54
CA VAL A 47 -15.72 -8.28 -11.13
C VAL A 47 -15.00 -9.16 -10.12
N GLU A 48 -15.76 -9.73 -9.19
CA GLU A 48 -15.22 -10.60 -8.15
C GLU A 48 -14.57 -11.87 -8.74
N ASP A 49 -15.20 -12.49 -9.73
CA ASP A 49 -14.62 -13.67 -10.40
C ASP A 49 -13.35 -13.31 -11.18
N ALA A 50 -13.38 -12.17 -11.89
CA ALA A 50 -12.21 -11.65 -12.59
C ALA A 50 -11.04 -11.41 -11.63
N GLN A 51 -11.29 -10.70 -10.56
CA GLN A 51 -10.26 -10.38 -9.57
C GLN A 51 -9.85 -11.57 -8.71
N ALA A 52 -10.71 -12.57 -8.51
CA ALA A 52 -10.30 -13.82 -7.86
C ALA A 52 -9.24 -14.58 -8.68
N ALA A 53 -9.34 -14.56 -10.01
CA ALA A 53 -8.30 -15.11 -10.89
C ALA A 53 -7.01 -14.27 -10.82
N ASP A 54 -7.13 -12.95 -10.85
CA ASP A 54 -6.00 -12.03 -10.71
C ASP A 54 -5.29 -12.18 -9.36
N ALA A 55 -6.04 -12.35 -8.26
CA ALA A 55 -5.48 -12.57 -6.93
C ALA A 55 -4.62 -13.85 -6.87
N GLN A 56 -5.07 -14.93 -7.51
CA GLN A 56 -4.28 -16.16 -7.62
C GLN A 56 -2.97 -15.93 -8.38
N GLU A 57 -3.03 -15.21 -9.50
CA GLU A 57 -1.85 -14.90 -10.32
C GLU A 57 -0.89 -13.96 -9.57
N ALA A 58 -1.40 -12.95 -8.88
CA ALA A 58 -0.61 -12.05 -8.04
C ALA A 58 0.14 -12.81 -6.94
N VAL A 59 -0.58 -13.71 -6.22
CA VAL A 59 0.02 -14.55 -5.17
C VAL A 59 1.07 -15.50 -5.76
N ALA A 60 0.81 -16.10 -6.93
CA ALA A 60 1.77 -16.99 -7.59
C ALA A 60 3.09 -16.27 -7.89
N ARG A 61 3.03 -15.03 -8.45
CA ARG A 61 4.22 -14.21 -8.74
C ARG A 61 4.94 -13.77 -7.46
N LEU A 62 4.19 -13.25 -6.48
CA LEU A 62 4.75 -12.80 -5.21
C LEU A 62 5.35 -13.94 -4.38
N SER A 63 4.93 -15.19 -4.60
CA SER A 63 5.52 -16.37 -3.93
C SER A 63 6.99 -16.59 -4.29
N ALA A 64 7.48 -16.02 -5.39
CA ALA A 64 8.91 -16.02 -5.74
C ALA A 64 9.74 -15.04 -4.90
N VAL A 65 9.11 -14.14 -4.14
CA VAL A 65 9.77 -13.20 -3.24
C VAL A 65 10.24 -13.91 -1.98
N THR A 66 11.51 -13.76 -1.63
CA THR A 66 12.14 -14.49 -0.52
C THR A 66 12.07 -13.78 0.83
N CYS A 67 11.67 -12.51 0.84
CA CYS A 67 11.45 -11.73 2.06
C CYS A 67 9.93 -11.56 2.35
N PRO A 68 9.54 -11.12 3.55
CA PRO A 68 8.14 -10.83 3.84
C PRO A 68 7.53 -9.79 2.90
N VAL A 69 6.31 -10.04 2.46
CA VAL A 69 5.46 -9.11 1.68
C VAL A 69 4.28 -8.72 2.56
N PHE A 70 4.16 -7.42 2.85
CA PHE A 70 3.07 -6.83 3.61
C PHE A 70 2.17 -6.07 2.65
N TYR A 71 0.86 -6.29 2.72
CA TYR A 71 -0.05 -5.60 1.83
C TYR A 71 -1.31 -5.09 2.54
N VAL A 72 -1.91 -4.09 1.96
CA VAL A 72 -3.32 -3.72 2.11
C VAL A 72 -3.98 -3.77 0.74
N MET A 73 -5.29 -3.94 0.69
CA MET A 73 -6.05 -3.76 -0.55
C MET A 73 -6.33 -2.27 -0.78
N GLY A 74 -6.75 -1.89 -1.99
CA GLY A 74 -7.17 -0.55 -2.33
C GLY A 74 -8.65 -0.49 -2.69
N ASN A 75 -9.13 0.68 -3.15
CA ASN A 75 -10.55 0.85 -3.46
C ASN A 75 -10.98 0.10 -4.72
N ASP A 76 -10.06 -0.16 -5.65
CA ASP A 76 -10.34 -0.94 -6.86
C ASP A 76 -10.18 -2.47 -6.64
N ASP A 77 -9.78 -2.92 -5.46
CA ASP A 77 -9.62 -4.33 -5.13
C ASP A 77 -10.90 -4.87 -4.48
N TRP A 78 -11.72 -5.61 -5.24
CA TRP A 78 -13.01 -6.16 -4.82
C TRP A 78 -12.90 -7.48 -4.06
N VAL A 79 -11.76 -8.14 -4.14
CA VAL A 79 -11.43 -9.35 -3.38
C VAL A 79 -10.06 -9.19 -2.71
N ASP A 80 -9.82 -9.95 -1.63
CA ASP A 80 -8.51 -10.01 -0.99
C ASP A 80 -7.61 -11.03 -1.69
N LEU A 81 -6.28 -10.86 -1.61
CA LEU A 81 -5.31 -11.82 -2.15
C LEU A 81 -5.43 -13.22 -1.52
N ASN A 82 -5.85 -13.31 -0.25
CA ASN A 82 -6.01 -14.56 0.49
C ASN A 82 -4.84 -15.56 0.29
N PRO A 83 -3.60 -15.16 0.52
CA PRO A 83 -2.44 -15.98 0.19
C PRO A 83 -2.38 -17.22 1.07
N SER A 84 -2.07 -18.38 0.46
CA SER A 84 -1.80 -19.63 1.18
C SER A 84 -0.36 -19.73 1.69
N VAL A 85 0.50 -18.78 1.36
CA VAL A 85 1.92 -18.73 1.71
C VAL A 85 2.16 -17.75 2.86
N SER A 86 2.97 -18.16 3.85
CA SER A 86 3.13 -17.41 5.10
C SER A 86 3.95 -16.12 4.99
N ASN A 87 4.72 -15.96 3.91
CA ASN A 87 5.53 -14.76 3.68
C ASN A 87 4.76 -13.59 3.05
N ILE A 88 3.52 -13.81 2.59
CA ILE A 88 2.63 -12.76 2.07
C ILE A 88 1.52 -12.55 3.08
N GLN A 89 1.38 -11.34 3.62
CA GLN A 89 0.47 -11.09 4.74
C GLN A 89 -0.28 -9.76 4.56
N SER A 90 -1.61 -9.81 4.69
CA SER A 90 -2.39 -8.59 4.88
C SER A 90 -2.03 -7.97 6.23
N VAL A 91 -1.84 -6.66 6.25
CA VAL A 91 -1.59 -5.90 7.49
C VAL A 91 -2.79 -5.04 7.89
N HIS A 92 -3.89 -5.09 7.15
CA HIS A 92 -5.11 -4.37 7.46
C HIS A 92 -5.62 -4.69 8.87
N GLY A 93 -5.79 -3.66 9.71
CA GLY A 93 -6.27 -3.80 11.08
C GLY A 93 -5.34 -4.57 12.02
N ARG A 94 -4.10 -4.84 11.64
CA ARG A 94 -3.17 -5.67 12.41
C ARG A 94 -1.79 -5.06 12.53
N ARG A 95 -1.11 -5.42 13.61
CA ARG A 95 0.31 -5.14 13.80
C ARG A 95 1.13 -6.39 13.54
N VAL A 96 2.04 -6.34 12.58
CA VAL A 96 2.94 -7.43 12.22
C VAL A 96 4.37 -7.02 12.51
N SER A 97 5.15 -7.86 13.20
CA SER A 97 6.54 -7.60 13.52
C SER A 97 7.43 -7.64 12.28
N PHE A 98 8.38 -6.71 12.19
CA PHE A 98 9.36 -6.63 11.10
C PHE A 98 10.72 -6.21 11.66
N GLY A 99 11.50 -7.16 12.15
CA GLY A 99 12.75 -6.90 12.86
C GLY A 99 12.53 -6.00 14.08
N ASP A 100 13.26 -4.88 14.16
CA ASP A 100 13.10 -3.87 15.22
C ASP A 100 11.92 -2.92 14.99
N PHE A 101 11.22 -3.07 13.87
CA PHE A 101 10.06 -2.29 13.45
C PHE A 101 8.79 -3.16 13.46
N ASN A 102 7.70 -2.56 13.07
CA ASN A 102 6.44 -3.26 12.82
C ASN A 102 5.70 -2.58 11.67
N VAL A 103 4.79 -3.33 11.05
CA VAL A 103 3.93 -2.84 9.98
C VAL A 103 2.48 -2.90 10.45
N VAL A 104 1.75 -1.81 10.25
CA VAL A 104 0.31 -1.69 10.53
C VAL A 104 -0.36 -1.13 9.29
N GLY A 105 -1.51 -1.65 8.90
CA GLY A 105 -2.18 -1.23 7.68
C GLY A 105 -3.63 -0.82 7.85
N TYR A 106 -4.10 0.03 6.92
CA TYR A 106 -5.48 0.44 6.78
C TYR A 106 -5.82 0.59 5.29
N GLN A 107 -6.79 -0.19 4.78
CA GLN A 107 -7.05 -0.29 3.35
C GLN A 107 -8.07 0.72 2.80
N TYR A 108 -8.92 1.29 3.65
CA TYR A 108 -9.99 2.17 3.17
C TYR A 108 -9.48 3.55 2.76
N THR A 109 -10.15 4.10 1.73
CA THR A 109 -9.99 5.48 1.26
C THR A 109 -11.27 6.27 1.48
N LEU A 110 -11.21 7.59 1.27
CA LEU A 110 -12.40 8.40 1.12
C LEU A 110 -13.17 8.01 -0.15
N PRO A 111 -14.48 8.26 -0.23
CA PRO A 111 -15.26 7.98 -1.42
C PRO A 111 -14.67 8.66 -2.65
N PHE A 112 -14.44 7.88 -3.69
CA PHE A 112 -13.79 8.34 -4.92
C PHE A 112 -14.57 7.92 -6.17
N MET A 113 -14.71 6.62 -6.45
CA MET A 113 -15.40 6.10 -7.63
C MET A 113 -16.42 5.00 -7.31
N GLY A 114 -16.71 4.75 -6.04
CA GLY A 114 -17.65 3.73 -5.60
C GLY A 114 -17.02 2.35 -5.46
N GLY A 115 -15.74 2.29 -5.13
CA GLY A 115 -15.03 1.05 -4.81
C GLY A 115 -15.49 0.44 -3.49
N ILE A 116 -15.19 -0.84 -3.30
CA ILE A 116 -15.64 -1.59 -2.11
C ILE A 116 -14.93 -1.12 -0.83
N ASN A 117 -13.69 -0.65 -0.93
CA ASN A 117 -12.88 -0.20 0.19
C ASN A 117 -12.92 1.33 0.32
N GLU A 118 -14.08 1.93 0.15
CA GLU A 118 -14.31 3.36 0.36
C GLU A 118 -15.21 3.59 1.57
N LYS A 119 -14.82 4.52 2.45
CA LYS A 119 -15.58 4.91 3.64
C LYS A 119 -15.63 6.43 3.79
N PRO A 120 -16.76 6.99 4.26
CA PRO A 120 -16.82 8.40 4.61
C PRO A 120 -15.89 8.69 5.80
N GLU A 121 -15.41 9.94 5.90
CA GLU A 121 -14.41 10.36 6.90
C GLU A 121 -14.77 9.97 8.34
N HIS A 122 -16.06 10.09 8.72
CA HIS A 122 -16.49 9.78 10.09
C HIS A 122 -16.43 8.28 10.44
N GLU A 123 -16.54 7.38 9.46
CA GLU A 123 -16.34 5.94 9.65
C GLU A 123 -14.85 5.62 9.73
N MET A 124 -14.04 6.27 8.87
CA MET A 124 -12.58 6.15 8.94
C MET A 124 -12.04 6.64 10.30
N GLU A 125 -12.59 7.71 10.86
CA GLU A 125 -12.23 8.22 12.18
C GLU A 125 -12.43 7.15 13.26
N GLN A 126 -13.57 6.44 13.23
CA GLN A 126 -13.87 5.36 14.18
C GLN A 126 -12.88 4.19 14.06
N ASP A 127 -12.67 3.70 12.83
CA ASP A 127 -11.74 2.61 12.56
C ASP A 127 -10.31 2.97 12.99
N LEU A 128 -9.86 4.19 12.67
CA LEU A 128 -8.51 4.65 12.96
C LEU A 128 -8.29 4.94 14.44
N ALA A 129 -9.34 5.26 15.21
CA ALA A 129 -9.27 5.35 16.66
C ALA A 129 -8.95 3.97 17.30
N GLU A 130 -9.53 2.89 16.77
CA GLU A 130 -9.19 1.52 17.20
C GLU A 130 -7.77 1.12 16.77
N LEU A 131 -7.40 1.47 15.54
CA LEU A 131 -6.07 1.18 14.98
C LEU A 131 -4.94 1.92 15.73
N GLU A 132 -5.24 3.07 16.31
CA GLU A 132 -4.26 3.95 16.95
C GLU A 132 -3.42 3.24 18.03
N ALA A 133 -4.00 2.28 18.76
CA ALA A 133 -3.29 1.50 19.78
C ALA A 133 -2.18 0.61 19.21
N LEU A 134 -2.25 0.28 17.92
CA LEU A 134 -1.27 -0.56 17.23
C LEU A 134 -0.10 0.24 16.65
N VAL A 135 -0.22 1.58 16.57
CA VAL A 135 0.76 2.45 15.90
C VAL A 135 1.68 3.11 16.92
N ASP A 136 2.99 3.04 16.69
CA ASP A 136 4.02 3.71 17.48
C ASP A 136 5.14 4.28 16.58
N GLN A 137 6.20 4.83 17.17
CA GLN A 137 7.32 5.44 16.46
C GLN A 137 8.21 4.44 15.68
N LYS A 138 8.01 3.13 15.88
CA LYS A 138 8.66 2.06 15.11
C LYS A 138 7.76 1.48 14.02
N THR A 139 6.55 2.01 13.87
CA THR A 139 5.57 1.52 12.91
C THR A 139 5.84 2.08 11.51
N VAL A 140 5.84 1.20 10.51
CA VAL A 140 5.54 1.55 9.13
C VAL A 140 4.02 1.48 8.97
N LEU A 141 3.37 2.63 8.90
CA LEU A 141 1.94 2.71 8.64
C LEU A 141 1.72 2.62 7.13
N VAL A 142 0.92 1.66 6.70
CA VAL A 142 0.57 1.44 5.29
C VAL A 142 -0.91 1.74 5.11
N THR A 143 -1.24 2.76 4.34
CA THR A 143 -2.63 3.03 3.95
C THR A 143 -2.75 3.02 2.44
N HIS A 144 -3.94 2.70 1.89
CA HIS A 144 -4.09 2.90 0.46
C HIS A 144 -4.23 4.40 0.16
N GLY A 145 -5.19 5.09 0.80
CA GLY A 145 -5.39 6.54 0.63
C GLY A 145 -4.34 7.39 1.36
N PRO A 146 -4.01 8.58 0.85
CA PRO A 146 -3.08 9.52 1.48
C PRO A 146 -3.66 10.18 2.74
N ALA A 147 -2.78 10.77 3.54
CA ALA A 147 -3.14 11.69 4.60
C ALA A 147 -3.43 13.09 4.02
N HIS A 148 -4.45 13.79 4.54
CA HIS A 148 -4.77 15.15 4.13
C HIS A 148 -3.55 16.09 4.21
N GLY A 149 -3.28 16.81 3.14
CA GLY A 149 -2.18 17.77 3.05
C GLY A 149 -0.80 17.14 2.82
N ALA A 150 -0.71 15.85 2.46
CA ALA A 150 0.56 15.18 2.17
C ALA A 150 0.45 14.35 0.89
N CYS A 151 1.10 14.76 -0.19
CA CYS A 151 1.06 14.13 -1.51
C CYS A 151 -0.38 13.90 -2.05
N ASP A 152 -1.35 14.76 -1.68
CA ASP A 152 -2.78 14.52 -1.90
C ASP A 152 -3.49 15.60 -2.71
N LYS A 153 -2.77 16.56 -3.30
CA LYS A 153 -3.38 17.60 -4.14
C LYS A 153 -3.92 17.02 -5.44
N VAL A 154 -5.12 17.42 -5.79
CA VAL A 154 -5.76 17.05 -7.06
C VAL A 154 -5.76 18.21 -8.07
N THR A 155 -5.84 17.89 -9.37
CA THR A 155 -5.69 18.86 -10.47
C THR A 155 -6.73 19.96 -10.47
N ILE A 156 -7.92 19.71 -9.94
CA ILE A 156 -9.01 20.71 -9.83
C ILE A 156 -8.88 21.63 -8.62
N GLY A 157 -7.80 21.49 -7.85
CA GLY A 157 -7.56 22.20 -6.60
C GLY A 157 -8.22 21.55 -5.41
N GLY A 158 -7.53 21.53 -4.27
CA GLY A 158 -7.97 20.88 -3.03
C GLY A 158 -7.13 19.66 -2.68
N HIS A 159 -7.56 18.98 -1.64
CA HIS A 159 -6.91 17.82 -1.05
C HIS A 159 -7.89 16.63 -1.08
N ALA A 160 -7.41 15.45 -1.44
CA ALA A 160 -8.19 14.22 -1.50
C ALA A 160 -7.83 13.23 -0.38
N GLY A 161 -6.86 13.56 0.46
CA GLY A 161 -6.45 12.72 1.58
C GLY A 161 -7.36 12.85 2.80
N SER A 162 -7.37 11.80 3.64
CA SER A 162 -8.17 11.73 4.86
C SER A 162 -7.57 12.57 6.00
N ILE A 163 -8.42 13.36 6.65
CA ILE A 163 -8.08 14.12 7.86
C ILE A 163 -7.77 13.15 9.00
N SER A 164 -8.55 12.10 9.16
CA SER A 164 -8.38 11.10 10.23
C SER A 164 -7.04 10.36 10.10
N VAL A 165 -6.62 10.01 8.88
CA VAL A 165 -5.26 9.47 8.63
C VAL A 165 -4.20 10.50 9.01
N ARG A 166 -4.38 11.77 8.64
CA ARG A 166 -3.45 12.85 9.00
C ARG A 166 -3.30 13.01 10.50
N GLU A 167 -4.41 12.98 11.21
CA GLU A 167 -4.42 13.12 12.67
C GLU A 167 -3.76 11.92 13.37
N LEU A 168 -4.04 10.69 12.94
CA LEU A 168 -3.36 9.49 13.44
C LEU A 168 -1.84 9.62 13.28
N VAL A 169 -1.38 9.99 12.09
CA VAL A 169 0.05 10.18 11.81
C VAL A 169 0.65 11.28 12.69
N ASN A 170 -0.04 12.39 12.89
CA ASN A 170 0.43 13.50 13.73
C ASN A 170 0.52 13.11 15.22
N ARG A 171 -0.47 12.35 15.72
CA ARG A 171 -0.49 11.91 17.14
C ARG A 171 0.56 10.83 17.42
N ARG A 172 0.65 9.81 16.55
CA ARG A 172 1.47 8.61 16.81
C ARG A 172 2.89 8.70 16.25
N ARG A 173 3.12 9.55 15.26
CA ARG A 173 4.39 9.77 14.57
C ARG A 173 5.07 8.46 14.16
N PRO A 174 4.43 7.66 13.30
CA PRO A 174 5.02 6.42 12.81
C PRO A 174 6.38 6.67 12.15
N ARG A 175 7.19 5.64 12.05
CA ARG A 175 8.51 5.74 11.39
C ARG A 175 8.40 6.18 9.94
N ALA A 176 7.43 5.61 9.24
CA ALA A 176 7.06 5.98 7.87
C ALA A 176 5.56 5.80 7.69
N HIS A 177 4.97 6.60 6.82
CA HIS A 177 3.63 6.41 6.28
C HIS A 177 3.76 6.17 4.77
N VAL A 178 3.40 4.96 4.32
CA VAL A 178 3.48 4.54 2.91
C VAL A 178 2.07 4.42 2.36
N HIS A 179 1.81 5.05 1.22
CA HIS A 179 0.48 5.06 0.59
C HIS A 179 0.57 5.12 -0.94
N GLY A 180 -0.56 4.90 -1.61
CA GLY A 180 -0.76 5.01 -3.06
C GLY A 180 -1.95 5.89 -3.42
N HIS A 181 -2.85 5.34 -4.26
CA HIS A 181 -4.14 5.87 -4.68
C HIS A 181 -4.09 7.06 -5.65
N LEU A 182 -3.34 8.12 -5.35
CA LEU A 182 -3.26 9.30 -6.20
C LEU A 182 -2.09 9.19 -7.19
N HIS A 183 -2.37 8.81 -8.41
CA HIS A 183 -1.38 8.50 -9.45
C HIS A 183 -0.54 9.70 -9.93
N TYR A 184 -0.86 10.92 -9.51
CA TYR A 184 -0.15 12.15 -9.89
C TYR A 184 1.10 12.40 -9.06
N TRP A 185 1.16 11.84 -7.87
CA TRP A 185 2.26 11.96 -6.95
C TRP A 185 3.11 10.69 -7.03
N PHE A 186 4.35 10.82 -6.75
CA PHE A 186 5.26 9.72 -6.46
C PHE A 186 6.49 10.34 -5.84
N GLY A 187 6.73 10.08 -4.56
CA GLY A 187 7.83 10.71 -3.86
C GLY A 187 7.58 10.80 -2.36
N ARG A 188 8.23 11.76 -1.73
CA ARG A 188 8.23 11.91 -0.28
C ARG A 188 7.85 13.31 0.15
N ASP A 189 7.01 13.40 1.18
CA ASP A 189 6.74 14.63 1.94
C ASP A 189 6.87 14.33 3.45
N GLY A 190 7.98 14.75 4.06
CA GLY A 190 8.28 14.44 5.47
C GLY A 190 8.41 12.94 5.72
N LEU A 191 7.48 12.36 6.47
CA LEU A 191 7.41 10.92 6.73
C LEU A 191 6.41 10.17 5.83
N HIS A 192 5.73 10.88 4.93
CA HIS A 192 4.79 10.31 3.96
C HIS A 192 5.52 9.94 2.66
N PHE A 193 5.31 8.74 2.19
CA PHE A 193 5.87 8.18 0.97
C PHE A 193 4.73 7.75 0.06
N ASP A 194 4.52 8.49 -1.01
CA ASP A 194 3.63 8.10 -2.09
C ASP A 194 4.37 7.17 -3.05
N VAL A 195 3.87 5.96 -3.17
CA VAL A 195 4.47 4.89 -3.97
C VAL A 195 3.53 4.39 -5.07
N ALA A 196 2.55 5.22 -5.47
CA ALA A 196 1.60 4.94 -6.53
C ALA A 196 2.29 4.69 -7.87
N SER A 197 2.40 3.42 -8.29
CA SER A 197 3.05 3.07 -9.56
C SER A 197 2.17 3.43 -10.76
N ALA A 198 0.85 3.42 -10.60
CA ALA A 198 -0.12 3.66 -11.68
C ALA A 198 0.13 2.76 -12.90
N GLY A 199 0.39 1.49 -12.67
CA GLY A 199 0.73 0.53 -13.72
C GLY A 199 2.08 0.75 -14.39
N LYS A 200 2.92 1.64 -13.87
CA LYS A 200 4.27 1.90 -14.39
C LYS A 200 5.32 1.14 -13.57
N LYS A 201 6.46 0.85 -14.19
CA LYS A 201 7.62 0.25 -13.50
C LYS A 201 8.31 1.29 -12.65
N ARG A 202 7.73 1.61 -11.49
CA ARG A 202 8.35 2.48 -10.48
C ARG A 202 8.08 1.96 -9.07
N ALA A 203 9.10 2.02 -8.24
CA ALA A 203 9.06 1.60 -6.85
C ALA A 203 10.02 2.45 -6.03
N MET A 204 9.93 2.37 -4.71
CA MET A 204 10.81 3.11 -3.81
C MET A 204 11.49 2.14 -2.85
N ILE A 205 12.80 2.29 -2.65
CA ILE A 205 13.51 1.67 -1.52
C ILE A 205 13.61 2.70 -0.40
N ILE A 206 13.21 2.28 0.81
CA ILE A 206 13.21 3.12 2.02
C ILE A 206 14.07 2.42 3.07
N ASP A 207 15.12 3.08 3.55
CA ASP A 207 15.87 2.63 4.71
C ASP A 207 15.19 3.12 5.98
N LEU A 208 14.69 2.20 6.81
CA LEU A 208 13.93 2.53 8.01
C LEU A 208 14.80 3.05 9.16
N GLU A 209 16.12 2.89 9.12
CA GLU A 209 17.03 3.39 10.14
C GLU A 209 17.46 4.83 9.85
N THR A 210 17.85 5.10 8.62
CA THR A 210 18.33 6.44 8.22
C THR A 210 17.22 7.33 7.66
N MET A 211 16.11 6.75 7.20
CA MET A 211 15.04 7.38 6.41
C MET A 211 15.53 7.91 5.05
N GLU A 212 16.68 7.44 4.58
CA GLU A 212 17.08 7.63 3.19
C GLU A 212 16.18 6.81 2.28
N HIS A 213 15.97 7.30 1.08
CA HIS A 213 15.15 6.59 0.09
C HIS A 213 15.71 6.79 -1.31
N GLY A 214 15.39 5.85 -2.18
CA GLY A 214 15.74 5.89 -3.60
C GLY A 214 14.56 5.47 -4.46
N VAL A 215 14.30 6.23 -5.53
CA VAL A 215 13.29 5.90 -6.55
C VAL A 215 13.94 5.00 -7.59
N ILE A 216 13.23 3.93 -7.96
CA ILE A 216 13.64 3.00 -9.01
C ILE A 216 12.58 3.06 -10.12
N ASN A 217 13.04 3.26 -11.36
CA ASN A 217 12.21 3.24 -12.54
C ASN A 217 12.70 2.11 -13.48
N GLY A 218 11.77 1.51 -14.22
CA GLY A 218 12.03 0.46 -15.22
C GLY A 218 12.06 0.97 -16.63
#